data_4b9d0f4c0a85a4b3fbc0eacc8e794e91
#
_entry.id   4b9d0f4c0a85a4b3fbc0eacc8e794e91
#
_cell.length_a   1.000
_cell.length_b   1.000
_cell.length_c   1.000
_cell.angle_alpha   90.00
_cell.angle_beta   90.00
_cell.angle_gamma   90.00
#
_symmetry.space_group_name_H-M   'P 1'
#
loop_
_entity.id
_entity.type
_entity.pdbx_description
1 polymer ?
#
loop_
_entity_poly.entity_id
_entity_poly.type
_entity_poly.pdbx_seq_one_letter_code
_entity_poly.pdbx_strand_id
1 'polypeptide(L)'
;PQGVEEAIKKHDSIKDESMSFYLGVKDIMSQDDFAIYQKDLYEKMEIQNMEREKEMELENAKQLSVDLELIDTYLSNNNIDAIKTESGLHYVITKEGTGPNAAPGNRVRVHYTGMLLDGTTFDSSVERGVPFDFNLGQGQVIKGWDEGIGYFNKGAKGTIYIPSSLGYGPSGAGGVIPPNAVLIFDIELISF
;
A
#
# COMPACT_ATOMS: atom_id res chain seq x y z
N PRO A 1 15.22 49.71 -1.13
CA PRO A 1 14.49 49.97 -2.36
C PRO A 1 15.27 49.52 -3.62
N GLN A 2 16.60 49.76 -3.67
CA GLN A 2 17.41 49.38 -4.85
C GLN A 2 17.44 47.89 -5.17
N GLY A 3 17.43 47.01 -4.18
CA GLY A 3 17.46 45.55 -4.38
C GLY A 3 16.19 44.98 -5.03
N VAL A 4 15.04 45.61 -4.83
CA VAL A 4 13.76 45.20 -5.40
C VAL A 4 13.66 45.58 -6.87
N GLU A 5 14.16 46.76 -7.27
CA GLU A 5 14.20 47.21 -8.68
C GLU A 5 15.16 46.35 -9.52
N GLU A 6 16.29 45.90 -8.93
CA GLU A 6 17.22 44.99 -9.59
C GLU A 6 16.66 43.60 -9.76
N ALA A 7 15.91 43.09 -8.76
CA ALA A 7 15.20 41.79 -8.86
C ALA A 7 14.11 41.83 -9.92
N ILE A 8 13.34 42.90 -10.03
CA ILE A 8 12.31 43.08 -11.05
C ILE A 8 12.93 43.14 -12.47
N LYS A 9 14.02 43.91 -12.63
CA LYS A 9 14.73 43.97 -13.95
C LYS A 9 15.35 42.65 -14.35
N LYS A 10 15.82 41.84 -13.40
CA LYS A 10 16.36 40.49 -13.70
C LYS A 10 15.27 39.51 -14.09
N HIS A 11 14.06 39.70 -13.60
CA HIS A 11 12.90 38.86 -13.91
C HIS A 11 12.34 39.12 -15.32
N ASP A 12 12.38 40.37 -15.80
CA ASP A 12 11.93 40.73 -17.16
C ASP A 12 12.82 40.17 -18.30
N SER A 13 14.03 39.70 -17.95
CA SER A 13 14.96 39.10 -18.93
C SER A 13 14.82 37.59 -19.10
N ILE A 14 13.99 36.92 -18.27
CA ILE A 14 13.72 35.48 -18.33
C ILE A 14 12.32 35.26 -18.94
N LYS A 15 12.18 35.50 -20.23
CA LYS A 15 10.98 35.11 -20.98
C LYS A 15 11.20 33.68 -21.50
N ASP A 16 10.83 32.71 -20.69
CA ASP A 16 10.53 31.37 -21.16
C ASP A 16 9.00 31.26 -21.33
N GLU A 17 8.54 30.99 -22.55
CA GLU A 17 7.11 31.02 -22.91
C GLU A 17 6.26 29.93 -22.27
N SER A 18 6.85 29.05 -21.45
CA SER A 18 6.15 27.86 -20.90
C SER A 18 5.72 27.96 -19.43
N MET A 19 6.17 28.96 -18.65
CA MET A 19 5.77 29.08 -17.24
C MET A 19 5.88 30.52 -16.74
N SER A 20 4.74 31.21 -16.62
CA SER A 20 4.64 32.54 -15.98
C SER A 20 4.36 32.38 -14.48
N PHE A 21 5.36 32.61 -13.63
CA PHE A 21 5.16 32.78 -12.19
C PHE A 21 4.88 34.25 -11.90
N TYR A 22 3.68 34.55 -11.41
CA TYR A 22 3.35 35.87 -10.85
C TYR A 22 3.80 35.91 -9.40
N LEU A 23 4.97 36.52 -9.13
CA LEU A 23 5.40 36.91 -7.78
C LEU A 23 4.73 38.24 -7.40
N GLY A 24 3.59 38.17 -6.74
CA GLY A 24 2.98 39.33 -6.11
C GLY A 24 3.67 39.59 -4.77
N VAL A 25 4.55 40.59 -4.69
CA VAL A 25 5.06 41.10 -3.40
C VAL A 25 3.92 41.90 -2.77
N LYS A 26 3.19 41.30 -1.80
CA LYS A 26 2.10 41.97 -1.12
C LYS A 26 2.56 42.90 0.00
N ASP A 27 3.64 42.54 0.70
CA ASP A 27 4.18 43.35 1.79
C ASP A 27 5.69 43.06 2.01
N ILE A 28 6.44 44.07 2.44
CA ILE A 28 7.82 43.92 2.90
C ILE A 28 7.76 43.70 4.42
N MET A 29 8.00 42.51 4.88
CA MET A 29 8.04 42.13 6.29
C MET A 29 9.42 42.45 6.90
N SER A 30 9.46 42.80 8.18
CA SER A 30 10.70 42.78 8.96
C SER A 30 11.19 41.33 9.15
N GLN A 31 12.47 41.15 9.51
CA GLN A 31 13.00 39.78 9.78
C GLN A 31 12.22 39.09 10.90
N ASP A 32 11.80 39.83 11.93
CA ASP A 32 11.05 39.29 13.06
C ASP A 32 9.63 38.91 12.65
N ASP A 33 8.95 39.74 11.85
CA ASP A 33 7.62 39.45 11.32
C ASP A 33 7.66 38.25 10.37
N PHE A 34 8.72 38.11 9.58
CA PHE A 34 8.91 36.95 8.69
C PHE A 34 9.11 35.66 9.47
N ALA A 35 9.86 35.69 10.59
CA ALA A 35 10.04 34.54 11.46
C ALA A 35 8.72 34.09 12.11
N ILE A 36 7.89 35.06 12.55
CA ILE A 36 6.55 34.78 13.09
C ILE A 36 5.65 34.17 12.01
N TYR A 37 5.66 34.75 10.80
CA TYR A 37 4.88 34.24 9.67
C TYR A 37 5.29 32.83 9.29
N GLN A 38 6.59 32.51 9.23
CA GLN A 38 7.08 31.18 8.97
C GLN A 38 6.59 30.18 10.03
N LYS A 39 6.67 30.54 11.31
CA LYS A 39 6.21 29.71 12.41
C LYS A 39 4.70 29.40 12.28
N ASP A 40 3.88 30.42 12.04
CA ASP A 40 2.43 30.25 11.85
C ASP A 40 2.11 29.36 10.63
N LEU A 41 2.90 29.52 9.55
CA LEU A 41 2.76 28.68 8.36
C LEU A 41 3.10 27.20 8.65
N TYR A 42 4.18 26.94 9.40
CA TYR A 42 4.55 25.60 9.80
C TYR A 42 3.49 24.96 10.72
N GLU A 43 3.01 25.69 11.72
CA GLU A 43 1.94 25.22 12.61
C GLU A 43 0.66 24.88 11.84
N LYS A 44 0.27 25.71 10.87
CA LYS A 44 -0.88 25.45 9.99
C LYS A 44 -0.68 24.20 9.11
N MET A 45 0.53 24.04 8.58
CA MET A 45 0.86 22.86 7.77
C MET A 45 0.83 21.57 8.61
N GLU A 46 1.34 21.62 9.85
CA GLU A 46 1.29 20.46 10.77
C GLU A 46 -0.15 20.09 11.11
N ILE A 47 -1.00 21.08 11.44
CA ILE A 47 -2.42 20.84 11.72
C ILE A 47 -3.10 20.21 10.50
N GLN A 48 -2.88 20.77 9.31
CA GLN A 48 -3.48 20.26 8.08
C GLN A 48 -2.99 18.83 7.74
N ASN A 49 -1.72 18.53 8.01
CA ASN A 49 -1.19 17.18 7.83
C ASN A 49 -1.82 16.19 8.81
N MET A 50 -1.93 16.54 10.09
CA MET A 50 -2.60 15.71 11.10
C MET A 50 -4.07 15.45 10.76
N GLU A 51 -4.81 16.47 10.29
CA GLU A 51 -6.20 16.31 9.86
C GLU A 51 -6.30 15.34 8.68
N ARG A 52 -5.41 15.48 7.68
CA ARG A 52 -5.37 14.60 6.51
C ARG A 52 -5.02 13.16 6.88
N GLU A 53 -4.06 12.96 7.79
CA GLU A 53 -3.70 11.63 8.29
C GLU A 53 -4.89 10.96 8.98
N LYS A 54 -5.60 11.72 9.83
CA LYS A 54 -6.78 11.23 10.53
C LYS A 54 -7.95 10.89 9.60
N GLU A 55 -8.15 11.69 8.55
CA GLU A 55 -9.14 11.38 7.51
C GLU A 55 -8.77 10.09 6.76
N MET A 56 -7.50 9.94 6.40
CA MET A 56 -7.00 8.71 5.73
C MET A 56 -7.15 7.48 6.63
N GLU A 57 -6.84 7.58 7.92
CA GLU A 57 -7.02 6.47 8.87
C GLU A 57 -8.50 6.06 8.97
N LEU A 58 -9.40 7.04 9.05
CA LEU A 58 -10.83 6.77 9.11
C LEU A 58 -11.33 6.09 7.83
N GLU A 59 -10.87 6.55 6.67
CA GLU A 59 -11.27 5.98 5.38
C GLU A 59 -10.71 4.54 5.23
N ASN A 60 -9.46 4.32 5.62
CA ASN A 60 -8.86 3.00 5.64
C ASN A 60 -9.59 2.03 6.58
N ALA A 61 -10.02 2.51 7.76
CA ALA A 61 -10.79 1.69 8.70
C ALA A 61 -12.17 1.32 8.14
N LYS A 62 -12.85 2.24 7.46
CA LYS A 62 -14.12 1.96 6.78
C LYS A 62 -13.94 0.95 5.65
N GLN A 63 -12.90 1.14 4.81
CA GLN A 63 -12.64 0.21 3.72
C GLN A 63 -12.31 -1.19 4.25
N LEU A 64 -11.49 -1.29 5.31
CA LEU A 64 -11.20 -2.57 5.94
C LEU A 64 -12.48 -3.28 6.42
N SER A 65 -13.44 -2.53 7.00
CA SER A 65 -14.71 -3.11 7.42
C SER A 65 -15.49 -3.71 6.24
N VAL A 66 -15.52 -3.01 5.10
CA VAL A 66 -16.14 -3.50 3.86
C VAL A 66 -15.43 -4.75 3.34
N ASP A 67 -14.10 -4.72 3.30
CA ASP A 67 -13.30 -5.86 2.83
C ASP A 67 -13.52 -7.10 3.69
N LEU A 68 -13.59 -6.93 5.01
CA LEU A 68 -13.86 -8.03 5.94
C LEU A 68 -15.24 -8.65 5.74
N GLU A 69 -16.26 -7.82 5.52
CA GLU A 69 -17.61 -8.32 5.21
C GLU A 69 -17.64 -9.12 3.90
N LEU A 70 -16.92 -8.64 2.87
CA LEU A 70 -16.78 -9.36 1.61
C LEU A 70 -16.05 -10.70 1.78
N ILE A 71 -14.95 -10.73 2.54
CA ILE A 71 -14.21 -11.97 2.83
C ILE A 71 -15.09 -12.93 3.61
N ASP A 72 -15.71 -12.49 4.72
CA ASP A 72 -16.55 -13.33 5.58
C ASP A 72 -17.74 -13.92 4.78
N THR A 73 -18.33 -13.12 3.88
CA THR A 73 -19.40 -13.56 2.97
C THR A 73 -18.89 -14.63 1.98
N TYR A 74 -17.73 -14.39 1.38
CA TYR A 74 -17.11 -15.32 0.45
C TYR A 74 -16.80 -16.66 1.14
N LEU A 75 -16.17 -16.62 2.30
CA LEU A 75 -15.82 -17.80 3.10
C LEU A 75 -17.07 -18.60 3.48
N SER A 76 -18.12 -17.92 3.95
CA SER A 76 -19.39 -18.55 4.32
C SER A 76 -20.07 -19.22 3.14
N ASN A 77 -20.15 -18.55 1.99
CA ASN A 77 -20.79 -19.06 0.79
C ASN A 77 -20.06 -20.31 0.22
N ASN A 78 -18.75 -20.39 0.46
CA ASN A 78 -17.92 -21.52 -0.01
C ASN A 78 -17.67 -22.56 1.07
N ASN A 79 -18.25 -22.45 2.27
CA ASN A 79 -18.05 -23.34 3.42
C ASN A 79 -16.56 -23.49 3.79
N ILE A 80 -15.82 -22.37 3.80
CA ILE A 80 -14.40 -22.33 4.11
C ILE A 80 -14.23 -21.85 5.57
N ASP A 81 -13.54 -22.66 6.37
CA ASP A 81 -13.16 -22.32 7.75
C ASP A 81 -11.75 -21.75 7.76
N ALA A 82 -11.63 -20.42 7.79
CA ALA A 82 -10.38 -19.70 7.71
C ALA A 82 -10.02 -19.07 9.08
N ILE A 83 -8.73 -19.03 9.34
CA ILE A 83 -8.20 -18.35 10.54
C ILE A 83 -8.02 -16.86 10.19
N LYS A 84 -8.64 -15.98 10.99
CA LYS A 84 -8.54 -14.53 10.90
C LYS A 84 -7.42 -14.00 11.78
N THR A 85 -6.60 -13.12 11.24
CA THR A 85 -5.54 -12.42 11.96
C THR A 85 -6.00 -11.05 12.47
N GLU A 86 -5.21 -10.41 13.33
CA GLU A 86 -5.49 -9.06 13.84
C GLU A 86 -5.51 -7.99 12.72
N SER A 87 -4.71 -8.17 11.67
CA SER A 87 -4.66 -7.28 10.52
C SER A 87 -5.87 -7.38 9.59
N GLY A 88 -6.72 -8.40 9.80
CA GLY A 88 -7.86 -8.72 8.95
C GLY A 88 -7.55 -9.66 7.80
N LEU A 89 -6.31 -10.13 7.66
CA LEU A 89 -5.98 -11.21 6.73
C LEU A 89 -6.63 -12.51 7.20
N HIS A 90 -7.10 -13.34 6.26
CA HIS A 90 -7.58 -14.69 6.57
C HIS A 90 -6.73 -15.71 5.83
N TYR A 91 -6.51 -16.88 6.43
CA TYR A 91 -5.78 -17.95 5.79
C TYR A 91 -6.31 -19.34 6.12
N VAL A 92 -6.08 -20.28 5.23
CA VAL A 92 -6.36 -21.70 5.39
C VAL A 92 -5.13 -22.49 4.97
N ILE A 93 -4.66 -23.40 5.81
CA ILE A 93 -3.66 -24.39 5.42
C ILE A 93 -4.38 -25.65 4.96
N THR A 94 -4.32 -25.92 3.66
CA THR A 94 -4.97 -27.09 3.06
C THR A 94 -4.08 -28.32 3.10
N LYS A 95 -2.76 -28.11 3.19
CA LYS A 95 -1.76 -29.16 3.35
C LYS A 95 -0.63 -28.63 4.23
N GLU A 96 -0.41 -29.32 5.34
CA GLU A 96 0.74 -29.03 6.20
C GLU A 96 2.06 -29.42 5.52
N GLY A 97 3.07 -28.60 5.75
CA GLY A 97 4.44 -28.90 5.35
C GLY A 97 5.25 -29.51 6.50
N THR A 98 6.53 -29.17 6.56
CA THR A 98 7.46 -29.71 7.57
C THR A 98 8.34 -28.60 8.17
N GLY A 99 8.69 -28.79 9.45
CA GLY A 99 9.58 -27.85 10.17
C GLY A 99 8.88 -26.59 10.64
N PRO A 100 9.63 -25.56 11.03
CA PRO A 100 9.08 -24.29 11.46
C PRO A 100 8.45 -23.51 10.32
N ASN A 101 7.66 -22.51 10.63
CA ASN A 101 7.13 -21.57 9.67
C ASN A 101 8.24 -20.64 9.11
N ALA A 102 8.01 -20.08 7.92
CA ALA A 102 8.90 -19.08 7.36
C ALA A 102 8.91 -17.83 8.23
N ALA A 103 10.09 -17.22 8.40
CA ALA A 103 10.29 -16.05 9.23
C ALA A 103 10.81 -14.86 8.41
N PRO A 104 10.58 -13.61 8.89
CA PRO A 104 11.17 -12.43 8.26
C PRO A 104 12.68 -12.58 8.06
N GLY A 105 13.16 -12.22 6.86
CA GLY A 105 14.55 -12.38 6.43
C GLY A 105 14.83 -13.68 5.68
N ASN A 106 13.92 -14.68 5.73
CA ASN A 106 14.09 -15.86 4.89
C ASN A 106 13.88 -15.52 3.41
N ARG A 107 14.72 -16.10 2.55
CA ARG A 107 14.47 -16.09 1.11
C ARG A 107 13.52 -17.24 0.77
N VAL A 108 12.28 -16.89 0.51
CA VAL A 108 11.21 -17.85 0.23
C VAL A 108 11.04 -18.07 -1.27
N ARG A 109 10.67 -19.29 -1.63
CA ARG A 109 10.30 -19.70 -2.99
C ARG A 109 8.91 -20.26 -2.97
N VAL A 110 8.00 -19.67 -3.78
CA VAL A 110 6.59 -20.03 -3.78
C VAL A 110 6.07 -20.29 -5.19
N HIS A 111 5.12 -21.22 -5.31
CA HIS A 111 4.13 -21.18 -6.38
C HIS A 111 2.87 -20.50 -5.85
N TYR A 112 2.21 -19.74 -6.73
CA TYR A 112 0.96 -19.07 -6.40
C TYR A 112 0.05 -18.90 -7.60
N THR A 113 -1.24 -18.74 -7.31
CA THR A 113 -2.26 -18.23 -8.24
C THR A 113 -3.04 -17.14 -7.53
N GLY A 114 -3.02 -15.93 -8.09
CA GLY A 114 -3.73 -14.76 -7.57
C GLY A 114 -5.04 -14.54 -8.29
N MET A 115 -6.13 -14.38 -7.53
CA MET A 115 -7.50 -14.25 -8.01
C MET A 115 -8.23 -13.11 -7.30
N LEU A 116 -9.23 -12.56 -7.95
CA LEU A 116 -10.26 -11.71 -7.36
C LEU A 116 -11.37 -12.57 -6.73
N LEU A 117 -12.27 -11.97 -5.95
CA LEU A 117 -13.40 -12.65 -5.33
C LEU A 117 -14.38 -13.27 -6.34
N ASP A 118 -14.43 -12.76 -7.56
CA ASP A 118 -15.24 -13.33 -8.66
C ASP A 118 -14.59 -14.53 -9.36
N GLY A 119 -13.39 -14.93 -8.93
CA GLY A 119 -12.62 -16.01 -9.50
C GLY A 119 -11.73 -15.64 -10.68
N THR A 120 -11.71 -14.36 -11.08
CA THR A 120 -10.84 -13.88 -12.16
C THR A 120 -9.37 -14.01 -11.74
N THR A 121 -8.59 -14.84 -12.41
CA THR A 121 -7.14 -14.95 -12.21
C THR A 121 -6.44 -13.75 -12.84
N PHE A 122 -5.63 -13.05 -12.05
CA PHE A 122 -4.86 -11.90 -12.53
C PHE A 122 -3.37 -12.20 -12.68
N ASP A 123 -2.85 -13.22 -11.96
CA ASP A 123 -1.46 -13.64 -12.07
C ASP A 123 -1.27 -15.07 -11.54
N SER A 124 -0.41 -15.87 -12.19
CA SER A 124 -0.10 -17.23 -11.76
C SER A 124 1.32 -17.66 -12.12
N SER A 125 2.12 -17.98 -11.11
CA SER A 125 3.43 -18.59 -11.29
C SER A 125 3.34 -20.04 -11.76
N VAL A 126 2.23 -20.70 -11.49
CA VAL A 126 1.96 -22.07 -11.93
C VAL A 126 1.76 -22.10 -13.44
N GLU A 127 0.98 -21.18 -13.99
CA GLU A 127 0.76 -21.07 -15.44
C GLU A 127 2.05 -20.70 -16.18
N ARG A 128 2.90 -19.85 -15.58
CA ARG A 128 4.22 -19.52 -16.14
C ARG A 128 5.23 -20.66 -16.01
N GLY A 129 4.97 -21.66 -15.17
CA GLY A 129 5.90 -22.76 -14.87
C GLY A 129 7.17 -22.35 -14.11
N VAL A 130 7.19 -21.15 -13.52
CA VAL A 130 8.37 -20.58 -12.83
C VAL A 130 7.97 -20.11 -11.44
N PRO A 131 8.53 -20.69 -10.36
CA PRO A 131 8.32 -20.21 -9.01
C PRO A 131 8.82 -18.77 -8.82
N PHE A 132 8.26 -18.09 -7.84
CA PHE A 132 8.64 -16.73 -7.48
C PHE A 132 9.48 -16.74 -6.20
N ASP A 133 10.63 -16.05 -6.24
CA ASP A 133 11.56 -15.93 -5.11
C ASP A 133 11.53 -14.48 -4.57
N PHE A 134 11.48 -14.33 -3.24
CA PHE A 134 11.61 -13.02 -2.59
C PHE A 134 12.07 -13.18 -1.13
N ASN A 135 12.48 -12.07 -0.49
CA ASN A 135 12.85 -12.06 0.93
C ASN A 135 11.64 -11.63 1.77
N LEU A 136 11.17 -12.52 2.63
CA LEU A 136 10.00 -12.32 3.48
C LEU A 136 10.22 -11.17 4.48
N GLY A 137 9.21 -10.30 4.65
CA GLY A 137 9.24 -9.20 5.61
C GLY A 137 10.15 -8.03 5.20
N GLN A 138 10.53 -7.92 3.92
CA GLN A 138 11.39 -6.85 3.42
C GLN A 138 10.64 -5.84 2.54
N GLY A 139 9.30 -5.90 2.47
CA GLY A 139 8.50 -5.01 1.64
C GLY A 139 8.74 -5.17 0.12
N GLN A 140 9.24 -6.33 -0.31
CA GLN A 140 9.42 -6.64 -1.74
C GLN A 140 8.12 -7.05 -2.42
N VAL A 141 7.10 -7.38 -1.62
CA VAL A 141 5.77 -7.84 -2.00
C VAL A 141 4.71 -7.05 -1.23
N ILE A 142 3.44 -7.26 -1.53
CA ILE A 142 2.34 -6.65 -0.77
C ILE A 142 2.38 -7.11 0.70
N LYS A 143 1.89 -6.25 1.61
CA LYS A 143 1.92 -6.52 3.06
C LYS A 143 1.25 -7.85 3.43
N GLY A 144 0.14 -8.18 2.75
CA GLY A 144 -0.55 -9.44 2.95
C GLY A 144 0.28 -10.68 2.64
N TRP A 145 1.26 -10.59 1.75
CA TRP A 145 2.21 -11.67 1.48
C TRP A 145 3.30 -11.74 2.54
N ASP A 146 3.87 -10.59 2.93
CA ASP A 146 4.89 -10.54 3.99
C ASP A 146 4.36 -11.08 5.32
N GLU A 147 3.06 -10.89 5.61
CA GLU A 147 2.39 -11.49 6.76
C GLU A 147 1.97 -12.94 6.49
N GLY A 148 1.16 -13.15 5.45
CA GLY A 148 0.45 -14.40 5.21
C GLY A 148 1.37 -15.61 4.99
N ILE A 149 2.49 -15.44 4.26
CA ILE A 149 3.45 -16.53 4.03
C ILE A 149 4.19 -16.93 5.30
N GLY A 150 4.26 -16.04 6.30
CA GLY A 150 4.78 -16.35 7.62
C GLY A 150 3.99 -17.42 8.39
N TYR A 151 2.78 -17.74 7.97
CA TYR A 151 1.98 -18.84 8.56
C TYR A 151 2.23 -20.21 7.91
N PHE A 152 3.04 -20.25 6.84
CA PHE A 152 3.36 -21.47 6.09
C PHE A 152 4.71 -22.03 6.50
N ASN A 153 4.82 -23.34 6.59
CA ASN A 153 6.08 -24.08 6.69
C ASN A 153 6.47 -24.69 5.33
N LYS A 154 7.68 -25.22 5.24
CA LYS A 154 8.22 -25.76 3.98
C LYS A 154 7.36 -26.89 3.45
N GLY A 155 6.86 -26.77 2.23
CA GLY A 155 6.00 -27.73 1.55
C GLY A 155 4.52 -27.57 1.85
N ALA A 156 4.14 -26.60 2.69
CA ALA A 156 2.75 -26.28 2.97
C ALA A 156 2.05 -25.70 1.73
N LYS A 157 0.74 -25.98 1.64
CA LYS A 157 -0.17 -25.36 0.69
C LYS A 157 -1.35 -24.76 1.43
N GLY A 158 -1.88 -23.71 0.89
CA GLY A 158 -3.05 -23.04 1.47
C GLY A 158 -3.47 -21.84 0.67
N THR A 159 -4.48 -21.17 1.18
CA THR A 159 -5.05 -19.96 0.56
C THR A 159 -5.00 -18.82 1.56
N ILE A 160 -4.62 -17.64 1.10
CA ILE A 160 -4.71 -16.40 1.87
C ILE A 160 -5.71 -15.46 1.21
N TYR A 161 -6.54 -14.81 2.04
CA TYR A 161 -7.52 -13.81 1.64
C TYR A 161 -7.07 -12.48 2.22
N ILE A 162 -6.78 -11.53 1.35
CA ILE A 162 -6.07 -10.30 1.69
C ILE A 162 -7.01 -9.12 1.51
N PRO A 163 -7.34 -8.37 2.58
CA PRO A 163 -8.08 -7.11 2.44
C PRO A 163 -7.27 -6.10 1.64
N SER A 164 -7.92 -5.20 0.95
CA SER A 164 -7.30 -4.27 0.00
C SER A 164 -6.18 -3.42 0.63
N SER A 165 -6.30 -3.07 1.90
CA SER A 165 -5.30 -2.31 2.66
C SER A 165 -3.96 -3.03 2.84
N LEU A 166 -3.95 -4.35 2.78
CA LEU A 166 -2.76 -5.19 2.78
C LEU A 166 -2.34 -5.62 1.37
N GLY A 167 -3.11 -5.25 0.35
CA GLY A 167 -2.88 -5.48 -1.07
C GLY A 167 -2.45 -4.21 -1.81
N TYR A 168 -3.24 -3.83 -2.82
CA TYR A 168 -2.96 -2.69 -3.69
C TYR A 168 -3.79 -1.43 -3.36
N GLY A 169 -4.67 -1.50 -2.35
CA GLY A 169 -5.45 -0.38 -1.82
C GLY A 169 -6.30 0.35 -2.87
N PRO A 170 -6.51 1.67 -2.69
CA PRO A 170 -7.35 2.46 -3.57
C PRO A 170 -6.78 2.66 -4.98
N SER A 171 -5.52 2.34 -5.20
CA SER A 171 -4.90 2.47 -6.52
C SER A 171 -5.14 1.28 -7.44
N GLY A 172 -5.42 0.09 -6.88
CA GLY A 172 -5.43 -1.14 -7.67
C GLY A 172 -4.09 -1.42 -8.35
N ALA A 173 -4.05 -2.30 -9.34
CA ALA A 173 -2.83 -2.57 -10.09
C ALA A 173 -3.08 -3.03 -11.53
N GLY A 174 -2.26 -2.53 -12.45
CA GLY A 174 -2.12 -3.02 -13.84
C GLY A 174 -3.39 -3.02 -14.69
N GLY A 175 -4.44 -2.32 -14.28
CA GLY A 175 -5.74 -2.34 -14.96
C GLY A 175 -6.53 -3.66 -14.82
N VAL A 176 -5.95 -4.65 -14.15
CA VAL A 176 -6.55 -5.98 -13.91
C VAL A 176 -7.08 -6.10 -12.49
N ILE A 177 -6.42 -5.44 -11.51
CA ILE A 177 -6.84 -5.40 -10.11
C ILE A 177 -7.54 -4.06 -9.87
N PRO A 178 -8.86 -4.07 -9.62
CA PRO A 178 -9.61 -2.85 -9.34
C PRO A 178 -9.16 -2.14 -8.06
N PRO A 179 -9.48 -0.83 -7.92
CA PRO A 179 -9.34 -0.15 -6.64
C PRO A 179 -10.07 -0.90 -5.50
N ASN A 180 -9.44 -0.96 -4.35
CA ASN A 180 -9.97 -1.60 -3.14
C ASN A 180 -10.39 -3.06 -3.33
N ALA A 181 -9.73 -3.80 -4.21
CA ALA A 181 -10.02 -5.21 -4.42
C ALA A 181 -9.47 -6.07 -3.28
N VAL A 182 -10.31 -6.94 -2.75
CA VAL A 182 -9.88 -8.09 -1.94
C VAL A 182 -9.20 -9.10 -2.85
N LEU A 183 -8.09 -9.66 -2.41
CA LEU A 183 -7.29 -10.61 -3.18
C LEU A 183 -7.31 -11.99 -2.53
N ILE A 184 -7.34 -13.02 -3.38
CA ILE A 184 -7.19 -14.42 -2.99
C ILE A 184 -5.91 -14.94 -3.61
N PHE A 185 -5.07 -15.60 -2.82
CA PHE A 185 -3.90 -16.30 -3.34
C PHE A 185 -3.86 -17.73 -2.85
N ASP A 186 -3.91 -18.66 -3.80
CA ASP A 186 -3.50 -20.03 -3.54
C ASP A 186 -1.98 -20.09 -3.55
N ILE A 187 -1.39 -20.65 -2.51
CA ILE A 187 0.06 -20.63 -2.28
C ILE A 187 0.57 -22.04 -2.01
N GLU A 188 1.74 -22.35 -2.59
CA GLU A 188 2.59 -23.47 -2.21
C GLU A 188 3.97 -22.94 -1.83
N LEU A 189 4.36 -23.07 -0.55
CA LEU A 189 5.70 -22.70 -0.09
C LEU A 189 6.68 -23.84 -0.35
N ILE A 190 7.49 -23.70 -1.39
CA ILE A 190 8.42 -24.75 -1.85
C ILE A 190 9.62 -24.89 -0.93
N SER A 191 10.24 -23.74 -0.57
CA SER A 191 11.46 -23.71 0.24
C SER A 191 11.74 -22.32 0.81
N PHE A 192 12.57 -22.26 1.84
CA PHE A 192 13.21 -21.06 2.38
C PHE A 192 14.48 -21.45 3.14
#